data_0a8d98b1def2be347a199b02c74dd2b6
#
_entry.id   0a8d98b1def2be347a199b02c74dd2b6
#
_cell.length_a   1.000
_cell.length_b   1.000
_cell.length_c   1.000
_cell.angle_alpha   90.00
_cell.angle_beta   90.00
_cell.angle_gamma   90.00
#
_symmetry.space_group_name_H-M   'P 1'
#
loop_
_entity.id
_entity.type
_entity.pdbx_description
1 polymer ?
#
loop_
_entity_poly.entity_id
_entity_poly.type
_entity_poly.pdbx_seq_one_letter_code
_entity_poly.pdbx_strand_id
1 'polypeptide(L)'
;MMKGNIGLNAAMIKSSKTILNNLLADHFVLLAKTWNYHWNMKGPSFRSYHTFLEDLYNGLIEDIDSIAERVRDLDERPIGSLKGCLEHNRIKEDRKSVV
;
A
#
# COMPACT_ATOMS: atom_id res chain seq x y z
N MET A 1 15.47 14.11 -8.68
CA MET A 1 15.86 12.74 -8.75
C MET A 1 17.07 12.42 -7.90
N MET A 2 17.08 11.25 -7.33
CA MET A 2 18.11 10.83 -6.40
C MET A 2 19.36 10.36 -7.10
N LYS A 3 20.19 11.30 -7.47
CA LYS A 3 21.45 10.93 -8.10
C LYS A 3 22.55 10.78 -7.10
N GLY A 4 22.45 11.52 -6.03
CA GLY A 4 23.52 11.58 -5.09
C GLY A 4 23.76 10.28 -4.39
N ASN A 5 22.70 9.56 -4.07
CA ASN A 5 22.76 8.29 -3.34
C ASN A 5 23.95 8.27 -2.38
N ILE A 6 24.08 9.32 -1.63
CA ILE A 6 25.15 9.44 -0.64
C ILE A 6 25.02 8.28 0.34
N GLY A 7 26.07 7.48 0.45
CA GLY A 7 26.09 6.35 1.34
C GLY A 7 25.39 5.12 0.81
N LEU A 8 24.87 5.16 -0.43
CA LEU A 8 24.18 4.03 -1.02
C LEU A 8 24.95 3.53 -2.23
N ASN A 9 25.08 2.22 -2.37
CA ASN A 9 25.63 1.61 -3.57
C ASN A 9 24.49 1.06 -4.43
N ALA A 10 24.82 0.58 -5.62
CA ALA A 10 23.82 0.11 -6.58
C ALA A 10 22.97 -1.04 -6.01
N ALA A 11 23.57 -1.95 -5.24
CA ALA A 11 22.82 -3.07 -4.68
C ALA A 11 21.82 -2.59 -3.65
N MET A 12 22.21 -1.63 -2.82
CA MET A 12 21.33 -1.08 -1.79
C MET A 12 20.17 -0.34 -2.44
N ILE A 13 20.44 0.42 -3.49
CA ILE A 13 19.38 1.14 -4.22
C ILE A 13 18.40 0.16 -4.82
N LYS A 14 18.89 -0.90 -5.45
CA LYS A 14 18.05 -1.91 -6.06
C LYS A 14 17.16 -2.59 -5.01
N SER A 15 17.73 -2.94 -3.87
CA SER A 15 16.96 -3.54 -2.78
C SER A 15 15.89 -2.59 -2.27
N SER A 16 16.21 -1.32 -2.15
CA SER A 16 15.26 -0.32 -1.68
C SER A 16 14.08 -0.17 -2.65
N LYS A 17 14.36 -0.17 -3.96
CA LYS A 17 13.31 -0.11 -4.96
C LYS A 17 12.35 -1.28 -4.84
N THR A 18 12.89 -2.48 -4.68
CA THR A 18 12.08 -3.69 -4.56
C THR A 18 11.24 -3.66 -3.30
N ILE A 19 11.85 -3.32 -2.16
CA ILE A 19 11.15 -3.27 -0.89
C ILE A 19 10.02 -2.24 -0.94
N LEU A 20 10.29 -1.06 -1.47
CA LEU A 20 9.28 -0.01 -1.53
C LEU A 20 8.14 -0.38 -2.46
N ASN A 21 8.42 -1.00 -3.60
CA ASN A 21 7.35 -1.41 -4.51
C ASN A 21 6.52 -2.55 -3.92
N ASN A 22 7.13 -3.48 -3.20
CA ASN A 22 6.37 -4.52 -2.52
C ASN A 22 5.50 -3.93 -1.42
N LEU A 23 6.02 -2.96 -0.69
CA LEU A 23 5.26 -2.25 0.34
C LEU A 23 4.10 -1.48 -0.28
N LEU A 24 4.33 -0.85 -1.41
CA LEU A 24 3.28 -0.14 -2.14
C LEU A 24 2.16 -1.10 -2.54
N ALA A 25 2.52 -2.27 -3.07
CA ALA A 25 1.54 -3.29 -3.45
C ALA A 25 0.75 -3.77 -2.23
N ASP A 26 1.41 -3.98 -1.10
CA ASP A 26 0.75 -4.38 0.14
C ASP A 26 -0.26 -3.34 0.59
N HIS A 27 0.10 -2.05 0.47
CA HIS A 27 -0.79 -0.97 0.84
C HIS A 27 -2.05 -0.93 -0.02
N PHE A 28 -1.91 -1.19 -1.33
CA PHE A 28 -3.08 -1.24 -2.21
C PHE A 28 -4.03 -2.35 -1.80
N VAL A 29 -3.49 -3.53 -1.50
CA VAL A 29 -4.33 -4.66 -1.09
C VAL A 29 -5.00 -4.36 0.25
N LEU A 30 -4.25 -3.80 1.19
CA LEU A 30 -4.80 -3.44 2.49
C LEU A 30 -5.89 -2.36 2.36
N LEU A 31 -5.68 -1.40 1.47
CA LEU A 31 -6.68 -0.37 1.20
C LEU A 31 -7.98 -0.98 0.69
N ALA A 32 -7.87 -1.90 -0.28
CA ALA A 32 -9.04 -2.57 -0.83
C ALA A 32 -9.80 -3.34 0.25
N LYS A 33 -9.08 -4.06 1.12
CA LYS A 33 -9.69 -4.78 2.23
C LYS A 33 -10.37 -3.83 3.21
N THR A 34 -9.72 -2.73 3.53
CA THR A 34 -10.26 -1.75 4.47
C THR A 34 -11.54 -1.13 3.93
N TRP A 35 -11.56 -0.77 2.64
CA TRP A 35 -12.77 -0.27 2.01
C TRP A 35 -13.89 -1.29 2.06
N ASN A 36 -13.57 -2.55 1.78
CA ASN A 36 -14.58 -3.60 1.78
C ASN A 36 -15.21 -3.77 3.16
N TYR A 37 -14.40 -3.79 4.20
CA TYR A 37 -14.93 -3.82 5.56
C TYR A 37 -15.75 -2.60 5.89
N HIS A 38 -15.27 -1.42 5.48
CA HIS A 38 -15.96 -0.16 5.73
C HIS A 38 -17.35 -0.15 5.10
N TRP A 39 -17.44 -0.64 3.87
CA TRP A 39 -18.70 -0.66 3.14
C TRP A 39 -19.69 -1.71 3.66
N ASN A 40 -19.19 -2.78 4.24
CA ASN A 40 -20.03 -3.93 4.57
C ASN A 40 -20.21 -4.16 6.07
N MET A 41 -19.76 -3.23 6.89
CA MET A 41 -19.96 -3.33 8.32
C MET A 41 -21.42 -3.29 8.68
N LYS A 42 -21.81 -4.11 9.67
CA LYS A 42 -23.14 -4.16 10.21
C LYS A 42 -23.05 -4.38 11.70
N GLY A 43 -24.14 -4.09 12.40
CA GLY A 43 -24.24 -4.41 13.80
C GLY A 43 -24.30 -3.19 14.70
N PRO A 44 -24.37 -3.39 16.00
CA PRO A 44 -24.59 -2.31 16.96
C PRO A 44 -23.43 -1.31 17.04
N SER A 45 -22.22 -1.74 16.71
CA SER A 45 -21.05 -0.86 16.73
C SER A 45 -20.70 -0.30 15.35
N PHE A 46 -21.66 -0.35 14.44
CA PHE A 46 -21.41 0.06 13.06
C PHE A 46 -20.76 1.44 12.95
N ARG A 47 -21.32 2.44 13.64
CA ARG A 47 -20.83 3.81 13.52
C ARG A 47 -19.39 3.95 13.96
N SER A 48 -19.03 3.32 15.08
CA SER A 48 -17.68 3.40 15.61
C SER A 48 -16.66 2.75 14.68
N TYR A 49 -16.99 1.55 14.21
CA TYR A 49 -16.09 0.84 13.30
C TYR A 49 -16.03 1.52 11.93
N HIS A 50 -17.15 2.02 11.47
CA HIS A 50 -17.21 2.72 10.18
C HIS A 50 -16.28 3.93 10.20
N THR A 51 -16.33 4.74 11.26
CA THR A 51 -15.48 5.90 11.41
C THR A 51 -14.00 5.51 11.55
N PHE A 52 -13.72 4.48 12.33
CA PHE A 52 -12.37 3.98 12.51
C PHE A 52 -11.77 3.53 11.17
N LEU A 53 -12.54 2.78 10.41
CA LEU A 53 -12.08 2.28 9.12
C LEU A 53 -11.89 3.41 8.12
N GLU A 54 -12.72 4.44 8.21
CA GLU A 54 -12.57 5.61 7.36
C GLU A 54 -11.25 6.33 7.62
N ASP A 55 -10.92 6.53 8.90
CA ASP A 55 -9.64 7.13 9.26
C ASP A 55 -8.48 6.27 8.77
N LEU A 56 -8.63 4.95 8.88
CA LEU A 56 -7.59 4.03 8.46
C LEU A 56 -7.34 4.11 6.96
N TYR A 57 -8.40 4.07 6.15
CA TYR A 57 -8.16 4.09 4.71
C TYR A 57 -7.69 5.45 4.22
N ASN A 58 -8.06 6.53 4.88
CA ASN A 58 -7.52 7.84 4.53
C ASN A 58 -6.01 7.90 4.78
N GLY A 59 -5.57 7.32 5.90
CA GLY A 59 -4.14 7.22 6.19
C GLY A 59 -3.41 6.35 5.17
N LEU A 60 -4.03 5.25 4.76
CA LEU A 60 -3.44 4.38 3.75
C LEU A 60 -3.27 5.08 2.40
N ILE A 61 -4.26 5.91 2.03
CA ILE A 61 -4.18 6.66 0.78
C ILE A 61 -2.98 7.62 0.80
N GLU A 62 -2.78 8.31 1.92
CA GLU A 62 -1.63 9.21 2.05
C GLU A 62 -0.32 8.43 2.01
N ASP A 63 -0.27 7.29 2.67
CA ASP A 63 0.93 6.45 2.68
C ASP A 63 1.27 5.93 1.29
N ILE A 64 0.25 5.52 0.53
CA ILE A 64 0.43 5.04 -0.83
C ILE A 64 1.09 6.11 -1.69
N ASP A 65 0.59 7.33 -1.60
CA ASP A 65 1.15 8.44 -2.36
C ASP A 65 2.61 8.70 -1.96
N SER A 66 2.88 8.72 -0.66
CA SER A 66 4.23 8.94 -0.15
C SER A 66 5.20 7.86 -0.59
N ILE A 67 4.78 6.59 -0.52
CA ILE A 67 5.62 5.47 -0.93
C ILE A 67 5.91 5.54 -2.42
N ALA A 68 4.89 5.83 -3.23
CA ALA A 68 5.06 5.92 -4.67
C ALA A 68 6.06 7.03 -5.03
N GLU A 69 5.99 8.16 -4.34
CA GLU A 69 6.92 9.25 -4.58
C GLU A 69 8.35 8.87 -4.20
N ARG A 70 8.51 8.09 -3.13
CA ARG A 70 9.84 7.59 -2.75
C ARG A 70 10.40 6.67 -3.81
N VAL A 71 9.56 5.82 -4.41
CA VAL A 71 10.00 4.96 -5.50
C VAL A 71 10.49 5.81 -6.68
N ARG A 72 9.77 6.88 -7.00
CA ARG A 72 10.19 7.78 -8.07
C ARG A 72 11.50 8.48 -7.74
N ASP A 73 11.71 8.83 -6.49
CA ASP A 73 12.97 9.46 -6.07
C ASP A 73 14.17 8.55 -6.32
N LEU A 74 13.96 7.24 -6.30
CA LEU A 74 15.00 6.27 -6.62
C LEU A 74 15.09 5.98 -8.12
N ASP A 75 14.42 6.77 -8.92
CA ASP A 75 14.44 6.64 -10.38
C ASP A 75 13.85 5.32 -10.86
N GLU A 76 12.81 4.89 -10.17
CA GLU A 76 12.11 3.67 -10.50
C GLU A 76 10.63 3.99 -10.74
N ARG A 77 9.93 3.08 -11.40
CA ARG A 77 8.51 3.23 -11.66
C ARG A 77 7.72 2.57 -10.55
N PRO A 78 6.84 3.32 -9.86
CA PRO A 78 6.00 2.68 -8.84
C PRO A 78 5.00 1.73 -9.49
N ILE A 79 4.66 0.67 -8.77
CA ILE A 79 3.63 -0.26 -9.20
C ILE A 79 2.30 0.47 -9.11
N GLY A 80 1.60 0.59 -10.25
CA GLY A 80 0.35 1.34 -10.30
C GLY A 80 -0.81 0.58 -10.90
N SER A 81 -0.63 -0.70 -11.23
CA SER A 81 -1.71 -1.50 -11.80
C SER A 81 -2.19 -2.52 -10.78
N LEU A 82 -3.46 -2.91 -10.88
CA LEU A 82 -4.00 -3.93 -10.00
C LEU A 82 -3.26 -5.26 -10.18
N LYS A 83 -2.94 -5.60 -11.42
CA LYS A 83 -2.21 -6.83 -11.70
C LYS A 83 -0.84 -6.81 -11.02
N GLY A 84 -0.12 -5.70 -11.14
CA GLY A 84 1.17 -5.56 -10.51
C GLY A 84 1.07 -5.66 -8.99
N CYS A 85 0.05 -5.05 -8.41
CA CYS A 85 -0.16 -5.12 -6.97
C CYS A 85 -0.39 -6.55 -6.52
N LEU A 86 -1.19 -7.30 -7.25
CA LEU A 86 -1.48 -8.69 -6.89
C LEU A 86 -0.25 -9.58 -7.04
N GLU A 87 0.62 -9.27 -7.99
CA GLU A 87 1.83 -10.05 -8.19
C GLU A 87 2.89 -9.80 -7.13
N HIS A 88 2.92 -8.59 -6.58
CA HIS A 88 3.99 -8.18 -5.68
C HIS A 88 3.60 -8.05 -4.22
N ASN A 89 2.32 -8.11 -3.89
CA ASN A 89 1.91 -7.97 -2.51
C ASN A 89 2.19 -9.25 -1.73
N ARG A 90 2.31 -9.10 -0.41
CA ARG A 90 2.52 -10.22 0.51
C ARG A 90 1.29 -10.50 1.35
N ILE A 91 0.26 -9.69 1.20
CA ILE A 91 -1.00 -9.84 1.92
C ILE A 91 -1.93 -10.67 1.06
N LYS A 92 -2.48 -11.73 1.61
CA LYS A 92 -3.40 -12.57 0.87
C LYS A 92 -4.77 -11.91 0.78
N GLU A 93 -5.33 -11.88 -0.42
CA GLU A 93 -6.68 -11.45 -0.62
C GLU A 93 -7.54 -12.71 -0.62
N ASP A 94 -8.23 -12.94 0.49
CA ASP A 94 -9.04 -14.12 0.67
C ASP A 94 -10.50 -13.70 0.74
N ARG A 95 -11.34 -14.30 -0.11
CA ARG A 95 -12.77 -14.00 -0.10
C ARG A 95 -13.38 -14.19 1.26
N LYS A 96 -12.95 -15.20 2.00
CA LYS A 96 -13.52 -15.53 3.29
C LYS A 96 -13.20 -14.49 4.34
N SER A 97 -12.17 -13.72 4.15
CA SER A 97 -11.77 -12.69 5.12
C SER A 97 -12.50 -11.37 4.90
N VAL A 98 -13.40 -11.32 3.97
CA VAL A 98 -14.01 -10.07 3.53
C VAL A 98 -15.36 -9.80 4.18
N VAL A 99 -15.84 -10.66 4.97
CA VAL A 99 -17.18 -10.50 5.52
C VAL A 99 -17.21 -9.65 6.75
#